data_b10217132e62672a094e5ee52d761095
#
_entry.id   b10217132e62672a094e5ee52d761095
#
_cell.length_a   1.000
_cell.length_b   1.000
_cell.length_c   1.000
_cell.angle_alpha   90.00
_cell.angle_beta   90.00
_cell.angle_gamma   90.00
#
_symmetry.space_group_name_H-M   'P 1'
#
loop_
_entity.id
_entity.type
_entity.pdbx_description
1 polymer ?
#
loop_
_entity_poly.entity_id
_entity_poly.type
_entity_poly.pdbx_seq_one_letter_code
_entity_poly.pdbx_strand_id
1 'polypeptide(L)'
;LISALLGLAVGACGGAGDGSDGGLEPSLGQGNAASIRTEYLALGLPLASQDTGSIVASVLPHGAAAAGTTLSAAPVVADRAVRAGMGRIDWMQASGAAADKAAQDRAAQDKANQEKAAQARADAARYHVLAQQVVQAVNEARAQPRTCGDVALPAAPPLRWNAQVAYAALLESEWMLRTNKFSHGWDDGKYVWHRFEMVKYDWAQADENIAAGFRTLAEAMQAWIDSPSHCKALMRGDIREVGLAVVPGAAQSKYGSYWTMALGTVR
;
A
#
# COMPACT_ATOMS: atom_id res chain seq x y z
N LEU A 1 35.40 -30.48 -2.42
CA LEU A 1 33.97 -30.47 -2.72
C LEU A 1 33.21 -30.54 -1.41
N ILE A 2 32.95 -29.36 -0.82
CA ILE A 2 32.09 -29.21 0.36
C ILE A 2 30.99 -28.25 -0.05
N SER A 3 29.81 -28.82 -0.36
CA SER A 3 28.56 -28.06 -0.54
C SER A 3 28.10 -27.58 0.85
N ALA A 4 28.24 -26.29 1.10
CA ALA A 4 27.58 -25.65 2.23
C ALA A 4 26.10 -25.43 1.84
N LEU A 5 25.23 -26.26 2.34
CA LEU A 5 23.78 -26.05 2.36
C LEU A 5 23.50 -24.92 3.36
N LEU A 6 23.26 -23.70 2.84
CA LEU A 6 22.61 -22.65 3.61
C LEU A 6 21.14 -23.04 3.77
N GLY A 7 20.82 -23.59 4.93
CA GLY A 7 19.45 -23.85 5.34
C GLY A 7 18.75 -22.55 5.69
N LEU A 8 18.07 -21.92 4.72
CA LEU A 8 17.06 -20.91 4.98
C LEU A 8 15.82 -21.63 5.50
N ALA A 9 15.62 -21.52 6.79
CA ALA A 9 14.43 -22.04 7.45
C ALA A 9 13.22 -21.19 7.06
N VAL A 10 12.50 -21.64 6.03
CA VAL A 10 11.12 -21.22 5.81
C VAL A 10 10.27 -22.06 6.74
N GLY A 11 10.24 -21.65 7.99
CA GLY A 11 9.35 -22.29 8.96
C GLY A 11 7.91 -21.92 8.64
N ALA A 12 7.06 -22.91 8.61
CA ALA A 12 5.71 -22.71 9.06
C ALA A 12 5.83 -22.19 10.50
N CYS A 13 5.75 -20.87 10.70
CA CYS A 13 5.95 -20.17 11.96
C CYS A 13 7.37 -20.34 12.56
N GLY A 14 8.30 -19.43 12.23
CA GLY A 14 9.47 -19.19 13.06
C GLY A 14 10.83 -19.15 12.37
N GLY A 15 11.55 -18.08 12.61
CA GLY A 15 12.98 -18.09 12.75
C GLY A 15 13.84 -17.31 11.74
N ALA A 16 14.57 -16.37 12.28
CA ALA A 16 15.52 -15.45 11.71
C ALA A 16 16.74 -16.10 11.03
N GLY A 17 17.31 -15.39 10.06
CA GLY A 17 18.68 -15.58 9.57
C GLY A 17 19.30 -14.23 9.22
N ASP A 18 20.35 -13.87 9.96
CA ASP A 18 21.21 -12.73 9.72
C ASP A 18 22.32 -13.15 8.74
N GLY A 19 22.57 -12.34 7.71
CA GLY A 19 23.63 -12.64 6.75
C GLY A 19 23.84 -11.53 5.72
N SER A 20 24.87 -10.71 5.90
CA SER A 20 25.42 -9.73 4.97
C SER A 20 26.11 -10.40 3.78
N ASP A 21 25.81 -10.01 2.53
CA ASP A 21 26.77 -9.53 1.54
C ASP A 21 26.09 -9.16 0.20
N GLY A 22 26.75 -8.22 -0.52
CA GLY A 22 26.22 -7.38 -1.55
C GLY A 22 25.96 -8.02 -2.94
N GLY A 23 24.91 -7.53 -3.56
CA GLY A 23 24.62 -7.66 -4.97
C GLY A 23 23.58 -6.59 -5.32
N LEU A 24 23.94 -5.69 -6.27
CA LEU A 24 23.09 -4.60 -6.76
C LEU A 24 21.98 -5.16 -7.67
N GLU A 25 20.88 -5.55 -7.09
CA GLU A 25 19.60 -5.63 -7.77
C GLU A 25 18.77 -4.40 -7.35
N PRO A 26 17.86 -3.87 -8.20
CA PRO A 26 17.05 -2.73 -7.81
C PRO A 26 16.18 -3.13 -6.61
N SER A 27 16.63 -2.76 -5.42
CA SER A 27 15.82 -2.90 -4.21
C SER A 27 14.49 -2.17 -4.46
N LEU A 28 13.37 -2.84 -4.20
CA LEU A 28 12.09 -2.16 -4.02
C LEU A 28 12.36 -1.05 -3.00
N GLY A 29 12.40 0.21 -3.50
CA GLY A 29 12.91 1.33 -2.74
C GLY A 29 12.30 1.38 -1.35
N GLN A 30 13.08 1.79 -0.37
CA GLN A 30 12.66 2.00 1.02
C GLN A 30 11.57 3.08 1.09
N GLY A 31 10.35 2.75 0.59
CA GLY A 31 9.15 3.50 0.88
C GLY A 31 8.78 3.21 2.33
N ASN A 32 8.73 4.22 3.18
CA ASN A 32 8.20 4.04 4.53
C ASN A 32 6.70 3.65 4.45
N ALA A 33 6.14 3.08 5.50
CA ALA A 33 4.72 2.66 5.54
C ALA A 33 3.74 3.79 5.15
N ALA A 34 4.12 5.06 5.35
CA ALA A 34 3.35 6.22 4.92
C ALA A 34 3.33 6.36 3.38
N SER A 35 4.39 6.02 2.66
CA SER A 35 4.44 6.05 1.19
C SER A 35 3.51 4.99 0.60
N ILE A 36 3.54 3.77 1.14
CA ILE A 36 2.68 2.66 0.69
C ILE A 36 1.19 3.01 0.91
N ARG A 37 0.84 3.60 2.05
CA ARG A 37 -0.53 4.10 2.32
C ARG A 37 -0.97 5.13 1.29
N THR A 38 -0.08 6.03 0.87
CA THR A 38 -0.37 7.03 -0.15
C THR A 38 -0.64 6.37 -1.51
N GLU A 39 0.07 5.30 -1.85
CA GLU A 39 -0.15 4.53 -3.08
C GLU A 39 -1.55 3.92 -3.12
N TYR A 40 -2.03 3.32 -2.01
CA TYR A 40 -3.38 2.76 -1.94
C TYR A 40 -4.47 3.82 -1.95
N LEU A 41 -4.23 5.01 -1.35
CA LEU A 41 -5.16 6.15 -1.42
C LEU A 41 -5.30 6.70 -2.85
N ALA A 42 -4.20 6.77 -3.59
CA ALA A 42 -4.21 7.22 -4.99
C ALA A 42 -5.05 6.32 -5.90
N LEU A 43 -5.27 5.07 -5.48
CA LEU A 43 -6.14 4.11 -6.17
C LEU A 43 -7.62 4.21 -5.74
N GLY A 44 -7.97 5.17 -4.88
CA GLY A 44 -9.34 5.33 -4.37
C GLY A 44 -9.78 4.22 -3.40
N LEU A 45 -8.85 3.43 -2.87
CA LEU A 45 -9.15 2.40 -1.88
C LEU A 45 -9.30 3.03 -0.49
N PRO A 46 -10.34 2.68 0.28
CA PRO A 46 -10.53 3.23 1.61
C PRO A 46 -9.42 2.74 2.53
N LEU A 47 -8.71 3.66 3.18
CA LEU A 47 -7.87 3.30 4.32
C LEU A 47 -8.77 2.92 5.50
N ALA A 48 -8.48 1.78 6.12
CA ALA A 48 -9.07 1.49 7.41
C ALA A 48 -8.63 2.57 8.41
N SER A 49 -9.57 3.34 8.95
CA SER A 49 -9.28 4.28 10.01
C SER A 49 -8.81 3.50 11.24
N GLN A 50 -7.78 4.00 11.91
CA GLN A 50 -7.25 3.39 13.14
C GLN A 50 -8.18 3.59 14.36
N ASP A 51 -9.33 4.24 14.16
CA ASP A 51 -10.34 4.40 15.20
C ASP A 51 -11.36 3.27 15.13
N THR A 52 -11.35 2.45 16.17
CA THR A 52 -12.37 1.45 16.47
C THR A 52 -13.67 2.13 16.91
N GLY A 53 -14.24 2.95 16.07
CA GLY A 53 -15.48 3.62 16.36
C GLY A 53 -15.96 4.46 15.18
N SER A 54 -17.00 3.96 14.54
CA SER A 54 -17.82 4.65 13.55
C SER A 54 -17.36 4.58 12.11
N ILE A 55 -17.94 3.63 11.38
CA ILE A 55 -17.99 3.62 9.92
C ILE A 55 -19.02 4.65 9.49
N VAL A 56 -18.58 5.85 9.11
CA VAL A 56 -19.44 6.79 8.38
C VAL A 56 -19.11 6.66 6.91
N ALA A 57 -20.02 6.06 6.16
CA ALA A 57 -19.99 6.01 4.71
C ALA A 57 -20.13 7.42 4.15
N SER A 58 -19.05 8.01 3.66
CA SER A 58 -19.10 9.22 2.84
C SER A 58 -19.29 8.83 1.40
N VAL A 59 -20.52 8.90 0.94
CA VAL A 59 -20.92 8.86 -0.46
C VAL A 59 -20.35 10.11 -1.15
N LEU A 60 -19.58 9.92 -2.21
CA LEU A 60 -19.12 10.99 -3.09
C LEU A 60 -20.33 11.65 -3.76
N PRO A 61 -20.49 12.97 -3.71
CA PRO A 61 -21.46 13.64 -4.55
C PRO A 61 -20.93 13.78 -5.98
N HIS A 62 -21.68 13.25 -6.92
CA HIS A 62 -21.57 13.60 -8.33
C HIS A 62 -22.09 15.03 -8.52
N GLY A 63 -21.33 15.86 -9.24
CA GLY A 63 -21.81 17.11 -9.78
C GLY A 63 -21.07 18.35 -9.30
N ALA A 64 -19.97 18.65 -9.99
CA ALA A 64 -19.38 19.98 -9.94
C ALA A 64 -20.23 20.93 -10.79
N ALA A 65 -21.13 21.66 -10.15
CA ALA A 65 -21.70 22.86 -10.72
C ALA A 65 -20.74 24.00 -10.42
N ALA A 66 -20.28 24.71 -11.46
CA ALA A 66 -19.49 25.91 -11.36
C ALA A 66 -20.26 26.99 -10.62
N ALA A 67 -19.90 27.24 -9.37
CA ALA A 67 -20.41 28.39 -8.63
C ALA A 67 -19.50 29.58 -8.92
N GLY A 68 -20.08 30.57 -9.57
CA GLY A 68 -19.45 31.83 -9.88
C GLY A 68 -18.95 32.55 -8.62
N THR A 69 -17.68 32.89 -8.65
CA THR A 69 -17.01 33.67 -7.61
C THR A 69 -17.48 35.12 -7.71
N THR A 70 -18.43 35.51 -6.89
CA THR A 70 -18.75 36.92 -6.71
C THR A 70 -17.65 37.56 -5.86
N LEU A 71 -16.86 38.41 -6.46
CA LEU A 71 -15.92 39.34 -5.82
C LEU A 71 -16.68 40.28 -4.92
N SER A 72 -16.79 40.00 -3.65
CA SER A 72 -17.33 40.93 -2.63
C SER A 72 -16.45 41.01 -1.39
N ALA A 73 -15.15 41.27 -1.58
CA ALA A 73 -14.24 41.54 -0.47
C ALA A 73 -13.97 43.04 -0.24
N ALA A 74 -14.32 43.90 -1.18
CA ALA A 74 -14.00 45.31 -1.09
C ALA A 74 -14.77 46.11 0.00
N PRO A 75 -16.08 45.87 0.26
CA PRO A 75 -16.80 46.65 1.26
C PRO A 75 -16.37 46.38 2.71
N VAL A 76 -15.95 45.15 3.02
CA VAL A 76 -15.57 44.77 4.40
C VAL A 76 -14.24 45.39 4.82
N VAL A 77 -13.29 45.51 3.89
CA VAL A 77 -11.98 46.11 4.17
C VAL A 77 -12.10 47.61 4.36
N ALA A 78 -12.90 48.26 3.51
CA ALA A 78 -13.14 49.71 3.60
C ALA A 78 -13.84 50.07 4.93
N ASP A 79 -14.87 49.35 5.36
CA ASP A 79 -15.57 49.58 6.61
C ASP A 79 -14.65 49.40 7.85
N ARG A 80 -13.74 48.43 7.79
CA ARG A 80 -12.77 48.20 8.86
C ARG A 80 -11.70 49.29 8.94
N ALA A 81 -11.25 49.80 7.78
CA ALA A 81 -10.28 50.91 7.70
C ALA A 81 -10.86 52.22 8.23
N VAL A 82 -12.11 52.54 7.92
CA VAL A 82 -12.82 53.72 8.44
C VAL A 82 -12.97 53.64 9.97
N ARG A 83 -13.26 52.47 10.50
CA ARG A 83 -13.35 52.27 11.98
C ARG A 83 -11.99 52.37 12.67
N ALA A 84 -10.90 52.09 11.98
CA ALA A 84 -9.53 52.17 12.50
C ALA A 84 -8.92 53.58 12.39
N GLY A 85 -9.63 54.57 11.81
CA GLY A 85 -9.12 55.94 11.64
C GLY A 85 -8.01 56.06 10.62
N MET A 86 -7.87 55.11 9.69
CA MET A 86 -6.86 55.12 8.62
C MET A 86 -7.22 56.13 7.50
N GLY A 87 -6.23 56.87 7.01
CA GLY A 87 -6.39 57.74 5.85
C GLY A 87 -6.68 56.96 4.56
N ARG A 88 -7.28 57.64 3.56
CA ARG A 88 -7.70 57.01 2.28
C ARG A 88 -6.54 56.33 1.56
N ILE A 89 -5.34 56.86 1.66
CA ILE A 89 -4.11 56.27 1.05
C ILE A 89 -3.69 55.03 1.84
N ASP A 90 -3.76 55.05 3.17
CA ASP A 90 -3.32 53.94 4.00
C ASP A 90 -4.20 52.69 3.82
N TRP A 91 -5.52 52.86 3.68
CA TRP A 91 -6.39 51.70 3.42
C TRP A 91 -6.20 51.12 2.02
N MET A 92 -5.91 51.96 1.00
CA MET A 92 -5.62 51.45 -0.34
C MET A 92 -4.31 50.66 -0.37
N GLN A 93 -3.27 51.12 0.31
CA GLN A 93 -2.01 50.38 0.46
C GLN A 93 -2.21 49.07 1.28
N ALA A 94 -2.97 49.14 2.34
CA ALA A 94 -3.28 47.93 3.13
C ALA A 94 -4.11 46.90 2.35
N SER A 95 -5.05 47.35 1.50
CA SER A 95 -5.86 46.48 0.67
C SER A 95 -5.02 45.87 -0.48
N GLY A 96 -4.06 46.63 -1.08
CA GLY A 96 -3.11 46.11 -2.02
C GLY A 96 -2.21 45.06 -1.44
N ALA A 97 -1.60 45.31 -0.29
CA ALA A 97 -0.75 44.34 0.40
C ALA A 97 -1.51 43.06 0.81
N ALA A 98 -2.78 43.20 1.21
CA ALA A 98 -3.62 42.04 1.51
C ALA A 98 -3.97 41.22 0.25
N ALA A 99 -4.20 41.89 -0.89
CA ALA A 99 -4.45 41.22 -2.15
C ALA A 99 -3.19 40.49 -2.67
N ASP A 100 -2.02 41.15 -2.57
CA ASP A 100 -0.73 40.55 -2.95
C ASP A 100 -0.42 39.31 -2.07
N LYS A 101 -0.64 39.42 -0.76
CA LYS A 101 -0.48 38.27 0.14
C LYS A 101 -1.44 37.14 -0.22
N ALA A 102 -2.71 37.44 -0.49
CA ALA A 102 -3.69 36.41 -0.88
C ALA A 102 -3.33 35.77 -2.26
N ALA A 103 -2.71 36.50 -3.15
CA ALA A 103 -2.19 35.95 -4.42
C ALA A 103 -0.99 35.04 -4.18
N GLN A 104 -0.05 35.44 -3.32
CA GLN A 104 1.09 34.62 -2.92
C GLN A 104 0.65 33.34 -2.20
N ASP A 105 -0.30 33.43 -1.26
CA ASP A 105 -0.84 32.28 -0.54
C ASP A 105 -1.53 31.29 -1.50
N ARG A 106 -2.29 31.80 -2.50
CA ARG A 106 -2.88 30.98 -3.57
C ARG A 106 -1.83 30.31 -4.44
N ALA A 107 -0.83 31.04 -4.89
CA ALA A 107 0.26 30.48 -5.69
C ALA A 107 1.05 29.38 -4.94
N ALA A 108 1.28 29.59 -3.63
CA ALA A 108 1.91 28.58 -2.79
C ALA A 108 1.04 27.33 -2.63
N GLN A 109 -0.28 27.49 -2.45
CA GLN A 109 -1.22 26.38 -2.39
C GLN A 109 -1.31 25.62 -3.72
N ASP A 110 -1.37 26.32 -4.84
CA ASP A 110 -1.39 25.70 -6.17
C ASP A 110 -0.12 24.89 -6.44
N LYS A 111 1.05 25.43 -6.06
CA LYS A 111 2.32 24.70 -6.14
C LYS A 111 2.32 23.45 -5.29
N ALA A 112 1.87 23.54 -4.03
CA ALA A 112 1.78 22.40 -3.14
C ALA A 112 0.82 21.32 -3.68
N ASN A 113 -0.31 21.72 -4.26
CA ASN A 113 -1.26 20.80 -4.90
C ASN A 113 -0.65 20.13 -6.14
N GLN A 114 0.13 20.86 -6.95
CA GLN A 114 0.84 20.29 -8.11
C GLN A 114 1.90 19.27 -7.67
N GLU A 115 2.70 19.60 -6.66
CA GLU A 115 3.71 18.70 -6.10
C GLU A 115 3.06 17.41 -5.56
N LYS A 116 1.97 17.55 -4.81
CA LYS A 116 1.19 16.40 -4.31
C LYS A 116 0.62 15.53 -5.43
N ALA A 117 0.11 16.16 -6.50
CA ALA A 117 -0.41 15.44 -7.66
C ALA A 117 0.72 14.72 -8.44
N ALA A 118 1.89 15.34 -8.57
CA ALA A 118 3.06 14.72 -9.20
C ALA A 118 3.55 13.51 -8.38
N GLN A 119 3.62 13.64 -7.06
CA GLN A 119 3.97 12.52 -6.17
C GLN A 119 2.98 11.37 -6.30
N ALA A 120 1.67 11.64 -6.26
CA ALA A 120 0.64 10.61 -6.41
C ALA A 120 0.73 9.87 -7.75
N ARG A 121 1.09 10.57 -8.85
CA ARG A 121 1.31 9.93 -10.15
C ARG A 121 2.55 9.03 -10.15
N ALA A 122 3.64 9.48 -9.51
CA ALA A 122 4.85 8.68 -9.39
C ALA A 122 4.61 7.41 -8.55
N ASP A 123 3.87 7.53 -7.45
CA ASP A 123 3.51 6.42 -6.59
C ASP A 123 2.61 5.42 -7.31
N ALA A 124 1.60 5.90 -8.06
CA ALA A 124 0.76 5.05 -8.90
C ALA A 124 1.57 4.30 -9.99
N ALA A 125 2.56 4.95 -10.59
CA ALA A 125 3.43 4.31 -11.58
C ALA A 125 4.28 3.20 -10.94
N ARG A 126 4.85 3.42 -9.77
CA ARG A 126 5.60 2.41 -9.01
C ARG A 126 4.72 1.22 -8.63
N TYR A 127 3.50 1.49 -8.18
CA TYR A 127 2.53 0.46 -7.85
C TYR A 127 2.22 -0.43 -9.06
N HIS A 128 2.00 0.18 -10.24
CA HIS A 128 1.77 -0.59 -11.46
C HIS A 128 2.95 -1.48 -11.83
N VAL A 129 4.19 -0.98 -11.70
CA VAL A 129 5.40 -1.78 -11.95
C VAL A 129 5.49 -2.95 -10.99
N LEU A 130 5.26 -2.73 -9.68
CA LEU A 130 5.24 -3.80 -8.69
C LEU A 130 4.15 -4.84 -9.00
N ALA A 131 2.94 -4.40 -9.31
CA ALA A 131 1.84 -5.30 -9.65
C ALA A 131 2.17 -6.19 -10.85
N GLN A 132 2.80 -5.63 -11.89
CA GLN A 132 3.24 -6.38 -13.06
C GLN A 132 4.33 -7.40 -12.71
N GLN A 133 5.34 -7.00 -11.92
CA GLN A 133 6.40 -7.89 -11.48
C GLN A 133 5.88 -9.07 -10.65
N VAL A 134 4.95 -8.81 -9.74
CA VAL A 134 4.31 -9.86 -8.93
C VAL A 134 3.52 -10.82 -9.81
N VAL A 135 2.66 -10.31 -10.70
CA VAL A 135 1.86 -11.15 -11.61
C VAL A 135 2.76 -12.00 -12.50
N GLN A 136 3.84 -11.42 -13.02
CA GLN A 136 4.81 -12.15 -13.83
C GLN A 136 5.46 -13.26 -13.01
N ALA A 137 6.07 -12.96 -11.87
CA ALA A 137 6.79 -13.95 -11.06
C ALA A 137 5.88 -15.09 -10.58
N VAL A 138 4.66 -14.75 -10.14
CA VAL A 138 3.65 -15.73 -9.72
C VAL A 138 3.23 -16.62 -10.89
N ASN A 139 2.96 -16.05 -12.05
CA ASN A 139 2.50 -16.81 -13.22
C ASN A 139 3.62 -17.65 -13.85
N GLU A 140 4.86 -17.21 -13.83
CA GLU A 140 6.02 -18.02 -14.20
C GLU A 140 6.14 -19.24 -13.28
N ALA A 141 5.97 -19.05 -11.96
CA ALA A 141 5.98 -20.15 -11.01
C ALA A 141 4.83 -21.14 -11.25
N ARG A 142 3.63 -20.66 -11.58
CA ARG A 142 2.41 -21.46 -11.80
C ARG A 142 2.35 -22.15 -13.17
N ALA A 143 3.06 -21.65 -14.16
CA ALA A 143 3.05 -22.18 -15.52
C ALA A 143 3.65 -23.59 -15.66
N GLN A 144 4.39 -24.06 -14.67
CA GLN A 144 5.03 -25.36 -14.67
C GLN A 144 4.49 -26.26 -13.55
N PRO A 145 4.37 -27.58 -13.78
CA PRO A 145 4.09 -28.53 -12.72
C PRO A 145 5.16 -28.44 -11.63
N ARG A 146 4.75 -28.60 -10.36
CA ARG A 146 5.67 -28.54 -9.22
C ARG A 146 5.40 -29.65 -8.22
N THR A 147 6.46 -30.11 -7.56
CA THR A 147 6.33 -30.97 -6.39
C THR A 147 6.46 -30.12 -5.13
N CYS A 148 5.36 -29.95 -4.42
CA CYS A 148 5.28 -29.15 -3.20
C CYS A 148 5.38 -30.10 -1.99
N GLY A 149 6.61 -30.32 -1.50
CA GLY A 149 6.91 -31.37 -0.52
C GLY A 149 6.74 -32.75 -1.14
N ASP A 150 5.78 -33.50 -0.69
CA ASP A 150 5.42 -34.86 -1.15
C ASP A 150 4.29 -34.88 -2.21
N VAL A 151 3.74 -33.72 -2.58
CA VAL A 151 2.58 -33.60 -3.47
C VAL A 151 3.00 -33.02 -4.83
N ALA A 152 2.83 -33.80 -5.89
CA ALA A 152 2.96 -33.32 -7.25
C ALA A 152 1.69 -32.58 -7.67
N LEU A 153 1.85 -31.33 -8.09
CA LEU A 153 0.77 -30.47 -8.55
C LEU A 153 0.96 -30.12 -10.02
N PRO A 154 -0.11 -30.14 -10.83
CA PRO A 154 -0.03 -29.70 -12.23
C PRO A 154 0.24 -28.21 -12.30
N ALA A 155 0.57 -27.73 -13.50
CA ALA A 155 0.55 -26.30 -13.80
C ALA A 155 -0.83 -25.72 -13.45
N ALA A 156 -0.85 -24.53 -12.87
CA ALA A 156 -2.08 -23.86 -12.45
C ALA A 156 -2.41 -22.68 -13.38
N PRO A 157 -3.68 -22.34 -13.54
CA PRO A 157 -4.10 -21.18 -14.34
C PRO A 157 -3.44 -19.88 -13.86
N PRO A 158 -3.14 -18.94 -14.78
CA PRO A 158 -2.54 -17.67 -14.40
C PRO A 158 -3.47 -16.83 -13.53
N LEU A 159 -2.88 -16.06 -12.63
CA LEU A 159 -3.57 -15.09 -11.78
C LEU A 159 -3.49 -13.70 -12.40
N ARG A 160 -4.48 -12.87 -12.05
CA ARG A 160 -4.49 -11.44 -12.33
C ARG A 160 -4.30 -10.65 -11.03
N TRP A 161 -3.77 -9.45 -11.15
CA TRP A 161 -3.68 -8.53 -10.02
C TRP A 161 -5.07 -8.04 -9.61
N ASN A 162 -5.29 -7.97 -8.30
CA ASN A 162 -6.46 -7.34 -7.72
C ASN A 162 -6.06 -6.39 -6.58
N ALA A 163 -6.44 -5.12 -6.70
CA ALA A 163 -6.06 -4.08 -5.75
C ALA A 163 -6.68 -4.26 -4.36
N GLN A 164 -7.89 -4.81 -4.26
CA GLN A 164 -8.52 -5.12 -2.96
C GLN A 164 -7.77 -6.26 -2.26
N VAL A 165 -7.38 -7.30 -3.01
CA VAL A 165 -6.56 -8.41 -2.51
C VAL A 165 -5.19 -7.90 -2.04
N ALA A 166 -4.57 -6.98 -2.80
CA ALA A 166 -3.31 -6.35 -2.40
C ALA A 166 -3.45 -5.46 -1.15
N TYR A 167 -4.59 -4.79 -1.00
CA TYR A 167 -4.86 -4.00 0.20
C TYR A 167 -5.07 -4.91 1.44
N ALA A 168 -5.74 -6.04 1.30
CA ALA A 168 -5.84 -7.03 2.37
C ALA A 168 -4.45 -7.57 2.79
N ALA A 169 -3.55 -7.78 1.82
CA ALA A 169 -2.16 -8.15 2.08
C ALA A 169 -1.39 -7.05 2.83
N LEU A 170 -1.64 -5.77 2.49
CA LEU A 170 -1.04 -4.63 3.20
C LEU A 170 -1.47 -4.60 4.67
N LEU A 171 -2.74 -4.79 4.96
CA LEU A 171 -3.26 -4.82 6.33
C LEU A 171 -2.54 -5.86 7.19
N GLU A 172 -2.20 -7.02 6.61
CA GLU A 172 -1.44 -8.07 7.29
C GLU A 172 0.01 -7.66 7.52
N SER A 173 0.71 -7.19 6.49
CA SER A 173 2.10 -6.77 6.60
C SER A 173 2.27 -5.62 7.61
N GLU A 174 1.33 -4.65 7.64
CA GLU A 174 1.30 -3.57 8.64
C GLU A 174 1.01 -4.09 10.06
N TRP A 175 0.11 -5.07 10.20
CA TRP A 175 -0.16 -5.68 11.49
C TRP A 175 1.07 -6.43 12.02
N MET A 176 1.74 -7.23 11.20
CA MET A 176 2.98 -7.91 11.57
C MET A 176 4.07 -6.92 12.01
N LEU A 177 4.25 -5.82 11.26
CA LEU A 177 5.20 -4.77 11.63
C LEU A 177 4.85 -4.12 12.98
N ARG A 178 3.60 -3.69 13.14
CA ARG A 178 3.14 -2.96 14.33
C ARG A 178 3.20 -3.80 15.60
N THR A 179 2.87 -5.09 15.50
CA THR A 179 2.84 -6.00 16.65
C THR A 179 4.17 -6.72 16.87
N ASN A 180 5.09 -6.62 15.91
CA ASN A 180 6.35 -7.37 15.87
C ASN A 180 6.15 -8.90 15.94
N LYS A 181 5.01 -9.37 15.43
CA LYS A 181 4.63 -10.79 15.34
C LYS A 181 4.72 -11.26 13.90
N PHE A 182 4.99 -12.55 13.72
CA PHE A 182 4.97 -13.22 12.41
C PHE A 182 3.92 -14.34 12.49
N SER A 183 2.74 -14.09 11.94
CA SER A 183 1.58 -14.98 12.04
C SER A 183 0.59 -14.67 10.93
N HIS A 184 -0.18 -15.64 10.46
CA HIS A 184 -1.30 -15.48 9.53
C HIS A 184 -2.55 -14.90 10.18
N GLY A 185 -2.64 -14.93 11.49
CA GLY A 185 -3.81 -14.50 12.26
C GLY A 185 -3.50 -13.37 13.23
N TRP A 186 -4.42 -12.41 13.33
CA TRP A 186 -4.37 -11.34 14.30
C TRP A 186 -4.76 -11.82 15.70
N ASP A 187 -4.43 -11.06 16.72
CA ASP A 187 -4.72 -11.38 18.12
C ASP A 187 -6.22 -11.53 18.41
N ASP A 188 -7.07 -10.91 17.60
CA ASP A 188 -8.53 -11.00 17.68
C ASP A 188 -9.13 -12.12 16.79
N GLY A 189 -8.29 -13.01 16.27
CA GLY A 189 -8.72 -14.17 15.48
C GLY A 189 -9.03 -13.88 14.02
N LYS A 190 -8.64 -12.72 13.48
CA LYS A 190 -8.82 -12.40 12.07
C LYS A 190 -7.74 -13.01 11.19
N TYR A 191 -8.16 -13.65 10.09
CA TYR A 191 -7.34 -14.26 9.05
C TYR A 191 -7.60 -13.58 7.71
N VAL A 192 -6.97 -14.04 6.64
CA VAL A 192 -7.04 -13.44 5.29
C VAL A 192 -8.47 -13.20 4.81
N TRP A 193 -9.41 -14.11 5.05
CA TRP A 193 -10.82 -13.96 4.63
C TRP A 193 -11.53 -12.80 5.34
N HIS A 194 -11.24 -12.56 6.63
CA HIS A 194 -11.77 -11.39 7.34
C HIS A 194 -11.19 -10.09 6.78
N ARG A 195 -9.91 -10.09 6.37
CA ARG A 195 -9.31 -8.92 5.70
C ARG A 195 -9.93 -8.69 4.33
N PHE A 196 -10.29 -9.74 3.59
CA PHE A 196 -11.06 -9.62 2.34
C PHE A 196 -12.43 -8.95 2.58
N GLU A 197 -13.14 -9.32 3.64
CA GLU A 197 -14.38 -8.67 4.04
C GLU A 197 -14.18 -7.19 4.39
N MET A 198 -13.11 -6.86 5.12
CA MET A 198 -12.76 -5.47 5.47
C MET A 198 -12.53 -4.60 4.23
N VAL A 199 -11.91 -5.12 3.19
CA VAL A 199 -11.65 -4.40 1.94
C VAL A 199 -12.77 -4.56 0.91
N LYS A 200 -13.90 -5.18 1.28
CA LYS A 200 -15.08 -5.41 0.42
C LYS A 200 -14.78 -6.26 -0.81
N TYR A 201 -13.85 -7.20 -0.68
CA TYR A 201 -13.61 -8.22 -1.70
C TYR A 201 -14.56 -9.40 -1.45
N ASP A 202 -15.48 -9.65 -2.39
CA ASP A 202 -16.50 -10.72 -2.29
C ASP A 202 -15.89 -12.08 -2.65
N TRP A 203 -15.20 -12.67 -1.71
CA TRP A 203 -14.39 -13.87 -1.91
C TRP A 203 -15.20 -15.17 -1.90
N ALA A 204 -14.84 -16.08 -2.80
CA ALA A 204 -15.24 -17.50 -2.77
C ALA A 204 -14.10 -18.39 -2.28
N GLN A 205 -12.86 -18.05 -2.62
CA GLN A 205 -11.65 -18.72 -2.19
C GLN A 205 -10.68 -17.69 -1.63
N ALA A 206 -9.97 -18.08 -0.56
CA ALA A 206 -8.95 -17.27 0.09
C ALA A 206 -7.77 -18.14 0.49
N ASP A 207 -6.56 -17.63 0.30
CA ASP A 207 -5.31 -18.22 0.78
C ASP A 207 -4.26 -17.13 1.00
N GLU A 208 -3.17 -17.46 1.67
CA GLU A 208 -2.15 -16.47 2.00
C GLU A 208 -0.78 -17.12 2.17
N ASN A 209 0.24 -16.44 1.64
CA ASN A 209 1.63 -16.70 1.95
C ASN A 209 2.22 -15.47 2.65
N ILE A 210 2.87 -15.65 3.79
CA ILE A 210 3.64 -14.60 4.46
C ILE A 210 5.12 -14.93 4.47
N ALA A 211 5.96 -13.89 4.50
CA ALA A 211 7.41 -14.02 4.64
C ALA A 211 7.97 -12.80 5.37
N ALA A 212 9.17 -12.90 5.92
CA ALA A 212 9.83 -11.82 6.62
C ALA A 212 11.35 -11.86 6.44
N GLY A 213 11.98 -10.67 6.41
CA GLY A 213 13.42 -10.51 6.31
C GLY A 213 14.00 -10.55 4.90
N PHE A 214 13.22 -10.87 3.88
CA PHE A 214 13.68 -10.91 2.49
C PHE A 214 13.81 -9.50 1.90
N ARG A 215 14.81 -9.29 1.05
CA ARG A 215 15.12 -7.99 0.44
C ARG A 215 14.43 -7.77 -0.88
N THR A 216 14.13 -8.85 -1.62
CA THR A 216 13.61 -8.81 -2.97
C THR A 216 12.38 -9.72 -3.13
N LEU A 217 11.57 -9.43 -4.15
CA LEU A 217 10.45 -10.28 -4.54
C LEU A 217 10.95 -11.69 -4.92
N ALA A 218 12.07 -11.78 -5.63
CA ALA A 218 12.63 -13.05 -6.07
C ALA A 218 12.99 -13.96 -4.88
N GLU A 219 13.62 -13.40 -3.84
CA GLU A 219 13.95 -14.14 -2.61
C GLU A 219 12.68 -14.63 -1.89
N ALA A 220 11.68 -13.77 -1.73
CA ALA A 220 10.41 -14.14 -1.10
C ALA A 220 9.67 -15.22 -1.90
N MET A 221 9.61 -15.07 -3.23
CA MET A 221 9.01 -16.07 -4.14
C MET A 221 9.72 -17.42 -4.06
N GLN A 222 11.07 -17.43 -4.06
CA GLN A 222 11.83 -18.67 -3.94
C GLN A 222 11.56 -19.35 -2.60
N ALA A 223 11.55 -18.59 -1.51
CA ALA A 223 11.24 -19.11 -0.18
C ALA A 223 9.84 -19.73 -0.11
N TRP A 224 8.84 -19.12 -0.74
CA TRP A 224 7.49 -19.69 -0.83
C TRP A 224 7.45 -20.95 -1.71
N ILE A 225 8.20 -20.98 -2.81
CA ILE A 225 8.28 -22.16 -3.68
C ILE A 225 8.94 -23.34 -2.96
N ASP A 226 9.97 -23.10 -2.17
CA ASP A 226 10.72 -24.13 -1.46
C ASP A 226 9.99 -24.67 -0.22
N SER A 227 9.00 -23.93 0.28
CA SER A 227 8.17 -24.35 1.42
C SER A 227 6.96 -25.16 0.96
N PRO A 228 6.76 -26.40 1.44
CA PRO A 228 5.66 -27.26 0.99
C PRO A 228 4.27 -26.64 1.13
N SER A 229 4.00 -25.96 2.23
CA SER A 229 2.69 -25.32 2.48
C SER A 229 2.47 -24.11 1.57
N HIS A 230 3.45 -23.22 1.49
CA HIS A 230 3.37 -22.03 0.66
C HIS A 230 3.34 -22.36 -0.83
N CYS A 231 4.09 -23.37 -1.26
CA CYS A 231 4.06 -23.88 -2.61
C CYS A 231 2.65 -24.43 -2.97
N LYS A 232 2.02 -25.19 -2.05
CA LYS A 232 0.65 -25.69 -2.26
C LYS A 232 -0.34 -24.53 -2.41
N ALA A 233 -0.27 -23.49 -1.56
CA ALA A 233 -1.09 -22.30 -1.68
C ALA A 233 -0.87 -21.57 -3.02
N LEU A 234 0.40 -21.39 -3.42
CA LEU A 234 0.77 -20.75 -4.68
C LEU A 234 0.24 -21.53 -5.90
N MET A 235 0.21 -22.85 -5.84
CA MET A 235 -0.20 -23.75 -6.95
C MET A 235 -1.69 -24.11 -6.95
N ARG A 236 -2.50 -23.55 -6.08
CA ARG A 236 -3.96 -23.80 -6.06
C ARG A 236 -4.61 -23.46 -7.39
N GLY A 237 -5.28 -24.46 -8.00
CA GLY A 237 -5.93 -24.33 -9.31
C GLY A 237 -7.27 -23.57 -9.30
N ASP A 238 -7.83 -23.32 -8.10
CA ASP A 238 -9.11 -22.61 -7.87
C ASP A 238 -8.94 -21.11 -7.56
N ILE A 239 -7.71 -20.64 -7.42
CA ILE A 239 -7.38 -19.21 -7.24
C ILE A 239 -7.31 -18.52 -8.61
N ARG A 240 -7.75 -17.24 -8.66
CA ARG A 240 -7.78 -16.40 -9.88
C ARG A 240 -7.08 -15.06 -9.72
N GLU A 241 -6.93 -14.57 -8.51
CA GLU A 241 -6.43 -13.22 -8.23
C GLU A 241 -5.34 -13.25 -7.17
N VAL A 242 -4.41 -12.33 -7.32
CA VAL A 242 -3.29 -12.14 -6.39
C VAL A 242 -3.14 -10.66 -6.05
N GLY A 243 -2.75 -10.40 -4.82
CA GLY A 243 -2.25 -9.13 -4.35
C GLY A 243 -1.07 -9.36 -3.42
N LEU A 244 -0.09 -8.47 -3.46
CA LEU A 244 1.09 -8.55 -2.61
C LEU A 244 1.37 -7.19 -1.99
N ALA A 245 1.80 -7.22 -0.74
CA ALA A 245 2.35 -6.06 -0.05
C ALA A 245 3.67 -6.42 0.64
N VAL A 246 4.57 -5.46 0.68
CA VAL A 246 5.78 -5.50 1.47
C VAL A 246 5.88 -4.24 2.32
N VAL A 247 6.15 -4.39 3.60
CA VAL A 247 6.34 -3.28 4.55
C VAL A 247 7.74 -3.38 5.12
N PRO A 248 8.58 -2.34 4.95
CA PRO A 248 9.90 -2.29 5.56
C PRO A 248 9.81 -2.35 7.08
N GLY A 249 10.73 -3.08 7.70
CA GLY A 249 10.88 -3.10 9.15
C GLY A 249 11.37 -1.75 9.69
N ALA A 250 10.99 -1.42 10.92
CA ALA A 250 11.56 -0.29 11.65
C ALA A 250 12.83 -0.73 12.40
N ALA A 251 13.59 0.23 12.97
CA ALA A 251 14.85 -0.05 13.65
C ALA A 251 14.73 -1.07 14.81
N GLN A 252 13.56 -1.13 15.45
CA GLN A 252 13.28 -2.07 16.55
C GLN A 252 12.49 -3.32 16.10
N SER A 253 12.22 -3.48 14.81
CA SER A 253 11.48 -4.62 14.30
C SER A 253 12.34 -5.88 14.30
N LYS A 254 11.71 -7.02 14.57
CA LYS A 254 12.36 -8.33 14.53
C LYS A 254 12.92 -8.67 13.14
N TYR A 255 12.27 -8.18 12.09
CA TYR A 255 12.65 -8.43 10.70
C TYR A 255 12.80 -7.13 9.92
N GLY A 256 13.70 -7.11 8.93
CA GLY A 256 13.93 -5.96 8.06
C GLY A 256 12.81 -5.68 7.06
N SER A 257 11.88 -6.64 6.88
CA SER A 257 10.71 -6.51 6.02
C SER A 257 9.63 -7.52 6.39
N TYR A 258 8.39 -7.22 6.05
CA TYR A 258 7.23 -8.10 6.19
C TYR A 258 6.49 -8.18 4.87
N TRP A 259 6.31 -9.39 4.37
CA TRP A 259 5.74 -9.69 3.06
C TRP A 259 4.45 -10.47 3.23
N THR A 260 3.44 -10.09 2.50
CA THR A 260 2.18 -10.84 2.42
C THR A 260 1.74 -10.95 0.97
N MET A 261 1.52 -12.17 0.50
CA MET A 261 0.85 -12.48 -0.75
C MET A 261 -0.53 -13.04 -0.41
N ALA A 262 -1.58 -12.28 -0.67
CA ALA A 262 -2.95 -12.75 -0.55
C ALA A 262 -3.41 -13.29 -1.91
N LEU A 263 -4.16 -14.39 -1.85
CA LEU A 263 -4.62 -15.15 -3.01
C LEU A 263 -6.13 -15.31 -2.91
N GLY A 264 -6.88 -14.97 -3.95
CA GLY A 264 -8.34 -14.97 -3.89
C GLY A 264 -9.03 -15.37 -5.18
N THR A 265 -10.33 -15.67 -5.05
CA THR A 265 -11.27 -15.81 -6.15
C THR A 265 -12.59 -15.20 -5.72
N VAL A 266 -13.18 -14.34 -6.54
CA VAL A 266 -14.51 -13.77 -6.31
C VAL A 266 -15.61 -14.83 -6.47
N ARG A 267 -16.75 -14.61 -5.81
CA ARG A 267 -17.98 -15.39 -6.00
C ARG A 267 -18.58 -15.21 -7.38
#